data_4c908d04af592ade6125e5ad0432d1b7
#
_entry.id   4c908d04af592ade6125e5ad0432d1b7
#
_cell.length_a   1.000
_cell.length_b   1.000
_cell.length_c   1.000
_cell.angle_alpha   90.00
_cell.angle_beta   90.00
_cell.angle_gamma   90.00
#
_symmetry.space_group_name_H-M   'P 1'
#
loop_
_entity.id
_entity.type
_entity.pdbx_description
1 polymer ?
#
loop_
_entity_poly.entity_id
_entity_poly.type
_entity_poly.pdbx_seq_one_letter_code
_entity_poly.pdbx_strand_id
1 'polypeptide(L)'
;MVLSRRTTVPGWRRASVAAVLACSLLLSGCATSPPRNPDDLCAIFREKDDWYEAALDVQKKWGVPVQVPFAILFQESGFRYDAKPPRDYLLGFIPWGRVSSAYGYAQAKDETWDDYVSQNNRWFASRDDFDDAMDFMGWYIDKTQKLTGVSKWDAYGQYLAYHEGWSGYRARSYNRKAWLIGVARKVQARADRFRQQYAGCKDELDSGIWPF
;
A
#
# COMPACT_ATOMS: atom_id res chain seq x y z
N MET A 1 34.11 -61.75 -19.62
CA MET A 1 32.77 -61.46 -20.19
C MET A 1 31.96 -60.73 -19.11
N VAL A 2 31.93 -59.35 -19.13
CA VAL A 2 31.31 -58.54 -18.10
C VAL A 2 29.97 -58.05 -18.63
N LEU A 3 28.88 -58.52 -18.04
CA LEU A 3 27.51 -58.12 -18.39
C LEU A 3 27.17 -56.78 -17.70
N SER A 4 27.09 -55.72 -18.46
CA SER A 4 26.60 -54.41 -18.02
C SER A 4 25.10 -54.47 -17.82
N ARG A 5 24.62 -54.35 -16.57
CA ARG A 5 23.19 -54.18 -16.26
C ARG A 5 22.80 -52.70 -16.50
N ARG A 6 22.01 -52.41 -17.52
CA ARG A 6 21.32 -51.16 -17.67
C ARG A 6 20.13 -51.10 -16.71
N THR A 7 20.22 -50.27 -15.70
CA THR A 7 19.06 -49.93 -14.82
C THR A 7 18.16 -48.95 -15.53
N THR A 8 17.01 -49.40 -16.03
CA THR A 8 15.95 -48.54 -16.56
C THR A 8 15.17 -47.93 -15.41
N VAL A 9 15.24 -46.60 -15.23
CA VAL A 9 14.43 -45.85 -14.24
C VAL A 9 12.99 -45.82 -14.74
N PRO A 10 12.01 -46.29 -13.92
CA PRO A 10 10.61 -46.37 -14.36
C PRO A 10 10.02 -44.97 -14.64
N GLY A 11 9.27 -44.83 -15.74
CA GLY A 11 8.78 -43.59 -16.30
C GLY A 11 7.87 -42.74 -15.37
N TRP A 12 7.26 -43.36 -14.36
CA TRP A 12 6.44 -42.67 -13.34
C TRP A 12 7.22 -41.69 -12.45
N ARG A 13 8.52 -41.95 -12.16
CA ARG A 13 9.37 -41.01 -11.44
C ARG A 13 9.68 -39.72 -12.24
N ARG A 14 9.72 -39.80 -13.56
CA ARG A 14 9.91 -38.62 -14.43
C ARG A 14 8.66 -37.74 -14.51
N ALA A 15 7.47 -38.35 -14.48
CA ALA A 15 6.20 -37.64 -14.49
C ALA A 15 5.97 -36.87 -13.16
N SER A 16 6.35 -37.47 -12.02
CA SER A 16 6.22 -36.84 -10.69
C SER A 16 7.15 -35.64 -10.53
N VAL A 17 8.39 -35.69 -11.03
CA VAL A 17 9.34 -34.58 -10.97
C VAL A 17 8.88 -33.41 -11.87
N ALA A 18 8.35 -33.70 -13.06
CA ALA A 18 7.83 -32.70 -13.96
C ALA A 18 6.57 -32.00 -13.39
N ALA A 19 5.68 -32.73 -12.71
CA ALA A 19 4.51 -32.16 -12.05
C ALA A 19 4.86 -31.26 -10.87
N VAL A 20 5.87 -31.62 -10.07
CA VAL A 20 6.36 -30.79 -8.96
C VAL A 20 7.03 -29.51 -9.46
N LEU A 21 7.83 -29.57 -10.53
CA LEU A 21 8.43 -28.38 -11.15
C LEU A 21 7.37 -27.46 -11.77
N ALA A 22 6.34 -27.99 -12.43
CA ALA A 22 5.24 -27.21 -12.99
C ALA A 22 4.41 -26.51 -11.90
N CYS A 23 4.17 -27.17 -10.76
CA CYS A 23 3.47 -26.58 -9.61
C CYS A 23 4.27 -25.46 -8.94
N SER A 24 5.61 -25.56 -8.93
CA SER A 24 6.49 -24.54 -8.35
C SER A 24 6.55 -23.25 -9.17
N LEU A 25 6.27 -23.30 -10.47
CA LEU A 25 6.22 -22.14 -11.36
C LEU A 25 4.91 -21.34 -11.24
N LEU A 26 3.84 -21.94 -10.68
CA LEU A 26 2.56 -21.26 -10.46
C LEU A 26 2.49 -20.51 -9.12
N LEU A 27 3.47 -20.68 -8.25
CA LEU A 27 3.62 -19.97 -6.97
C LEU A 27 4.48 -18.70 -7.07
N SER A 28 4.75 -18.21 -8.29
CA SER A 28 5.27 -16.84 -8.47
C SER A 28 4.17 -15.88 -8.03
N GLY A 29 4.07 -15.65 -6.72
CA GLY A 29 3.15 -14.69 -6.12
C GLY A 29 3.25 -13.38 -6.90
N CYS A 30 2.15 -12.87 -7.34
CA CYS A 30 2.04 -11.55 -7.95
C CYS A 30 2.46 -10.50 -6.95
N ALA A 31 3.78 -10.25 -6.86
CA ALA A 31 4.27 -9.02 -6.29
C ALA A 31 3.64 -7.90 -7.12
N THR A 32 2.69 -7.18 -6.55
CA THR A 32 1.93 -6.16 -7.28
C THR A 32 2.87 -5.02 -7.61
N SER A 33 3.29 -4.93 -8.89
CA SER A 33 4.03 -3.76 -9.36
C SER A 33 3.19 -2.50 -9.19
N PRO A 34 3.79 -1.32 -8.98
CA PRO A 34 3.06 -0.07 -9.02
C PRO A 34 2.24 0.07 -10.31
N PRO A 35 1.09 0.78 -10.28
CA PRO A 35 0.30 1.03 -11.47
C PRO A 35 1.11 1.71 -12.57
N ARG A 36 0.85 1.38 -13.84
CA ARG A 36 1.55 1.96 -14.99
C ARG A 36 1.33 3.47 -15.11
N ASN A 37 0.13 3.93 -14.76
CA ASN A 37 -0.20 5.34 -14.70
C ASN A 37 -0.66 5.74 -13.30
N PRO A 38 0.26 6.01 -12.37
CA PRO A 38 -0.06 6.30 -10.97
C PRO A 38 -0.65 7.71 -10.75
N ASP A 39 -0.73 8.53 -11.78
CA ASP A 39 -1.31 9.87 -11.74
C ASP A 39 -2.78 9.92 -12.17
N ASP A 40 -3.35 8.78 -12.60
CA ASP A 40 -4.73 8.65 -13.06
C ASP A 40 -5.45 7.57 -12.25
N LEU A 41 -6.37 8.00 -11.37
CA LEU A 41 -7.09 7.08 -10.48
C LEU A 41 -8.00 6.11 -11.25
N CYS A 42 -8.60 6.54 -12.36
CA CYS A 42 -9.40 5.66 -13.18
C CYS A 42 -8.55 4.57 -13.86
N ALA A 43 -7.36 4.96 -14.35
CA ALA A 43 -6.42 4.00 -14.93
C ALA A 43 -5.89 3.01 -13.88
N ILE A 44 -5.65 3.48 -12.63
CA ILE A 44 -5.28 2.61 -11.51
C ILE A 44 -6.37 1.57 -11.30
N PHE A 45 -7.62 1.97 -11.16
CA PHE A 45 -8.73 1.06 -10.89
C PHE A 45 -9.04 0.09 -12.04
N ARG A 46 -8.81 0.51 -13.29
CA ARG A 46 -8.91 -0.40 -14.45
C ARG A 46 -7.78 -1.42 -14.51
N GLU A 47 -6.59 -1.07 -14.01
CA GLU A 47 -5.43 -1.97 -13.98
C GLU A 47 -5.46 -2.90 -12.76
N LYS A 48 -6.06 -2.43 -11.66
CA LYS A 48 -6.09 -3.05 -10.32
C LYS A 48 -7.53 -3.01 -9.80
N ASP A 49 -8.35 -3.93 -10.25
CA ASP A 49 -9.76 -4.03 -9.83
C ASP A 49 -9.89 -4.34 -8.33
N ASP A 50 -9.00 -5.19 -7.81
CA ASP A 50 -8.86 -5.46 -6.37
C ASP A 50 -8.63 -4.17 -5.56
N TRP A 51 -7.88 -3.21 -6.07
CA TRP A 51 -7.65 -1.93 -5.41
C TRP A 51 -8.91 -1.04 -5.39
N TYR A 52 -9.75 -1.16 -6.42
CA TYR A 52 -11.04 -0.48 -6.42
C TYR A 52 -11.97 -1.05 -5.35
N GLU A 53 -12.05 -2.36 -5.23
CA GLU A 53 -12.82 -3.04 -4.19
C GLU A 53 -12.33 -2.65 -2.79
N ALA A 54 -11.03 -2.68 -2.54
CA ALA A 54 -10.42 -2.22 -1.28
C ALA A 54 -10.78 -0.76 -0.96
N ALA A 55 -10.80 0.13 -1.96
CA ALA A 55 -11.19 1.52 -1.79
C ALA A 55 -12.66 1.68 -1.38
N LEU A 56 -13.57 0.89 -1.99
CA LEU A 56 -14.99 0.89 -1.66
C LEU A 56 -15.25 0.34 -0.24
N ASP A 57 -14.53 -0.71 0.15
CA ASP A 57 -14.62 -1.27 1.50
C ASP A 57 -14.16 -0.27 2.56
N VAL A 58 -13.07 0.44 2.31
CA VAL A 58 -12.59 1.53 3.19
C VAL A 58 -13.61 2.66 3.27
N GLN A 59 -14.19 3.06 2.15
CA GLN A 59 -15.24 4.08 2.13
C GLN A 59 -16.47 3.63 2.94
N LYS A 60 -16.91 2.39 2.78
CA LYS A 60 -18.05 1.80 3.49
C LYS A 60 -17.77 1.66 4.99
N LYS A 61 -16.61 1.15 5.36
CA LYS A 61 -16.25 0.84 6.75
C LYS A 61 -15.91 2.08 7.57
N TRP A 62 -15.12 2.99 6.98
CA TRP A 62 -14.53 4.12 7.68
C TRP A 62 -15.13 5.48 7.27
N GLY A 63 -15.96 5.52 6.23
CA GLY A 63 -16.50 6.78 5.68
C GLY A 63 -15.41 7.69 5.11
N VAL A 64 -14.31 7.12 4.65
CA VAL A 64 -13.17 7.85 4.07
C VAL A 64 -13.34 7.95 2.56
N PRO A 65 -13.24 9.15 1.96
CA PRO A 65 -13.37 9.30 0.52
C PRO A 65 -12.18 8.69 -0.21
N VAL A 66 -12.44 7.96 -1.28
CA VAL A 66 -11.49 7.12 -2.02
C VAL A 66 -10.17 7.83 -2.36
N GLN A 67 -10.23 9.09 -2.79
CA GLN A 67 -9.07 9.84 -3.27
C GLN A 67 -8.05 10.19 -2.20
N VAL A 68 -8.45 10.27 -0.92
CA VAL A 68 -7.55 10.72 0.16
C VAL A 68 -6.50 9.68 0.51
N PRO A 69 -6.87 8.41 0.83
CA PRO A 69 -5.87 7.38 1.08
C PRO A 69 -4.97 7.13 -0.13
N PHE A 70 -5.51 7.14 -1.37
CA PHE A 70 -4.68 6.98 -2.57
C PHE A 70 -3.65 8.09 -2.73
N ALA A 71 -4.01 9.35 -2.47
CA ALA A 71 -3.05 10.45 -2.53
C ALA A 71 -1.94 10.34 -1.48
N ILE A 72 -2.28 9.84 -0.29
CA ILE A 72 -1.29 9.61 0.79
C ILE A 72 -0.40 8.42 0.45
N LEU A 73 -0.96 7.26 0.05
CA LEU A 73 -0.17 6.07 -0.33
C LEU A 73 0.79 6.36 -1.49
N PHE A 74 0.35 7.14 -2.48
CA PHE A 74 1.25 7.60 -3.53
C PHE A 74 2.42 8.41 -2.98
N GLN A 75 2.15 9.33 -2.06
CA GLN A 75 3.20 10.17 -1.47
C GLN A 75 4.20 9.36 -0.64
N GLU A 76 3.72 8.33 0.08
CA GLU A 76 4.53 7.51 0.97
C GLU A 76 5.42 6.51 0.23
N SER A 77 4.89 5.83 -0.75
CA SER A 77 5.60 4.71 -1.40
C SER A 77 5.62 4.75 -2.93
N GLY A 78 4.83 5.63 -3.57
CA GLY A 78 4.54 5.54 -5.01
C GLY A 78 3.83 4.23 -5.35
N PHE A 79 2.99 3.72 -4.44
CA PHE A 79 2.32 2.42 -4.56
C PHE A 79 3.26 1.21 -4.60
N ARG A 80 4.42 1.31 -3.97
CA ARG A 80 5.36 0.19 -3.86
C ARG A 80 5.11 -0.61 -2.58
N TYR A 81 4.84 -1.88 -2.73
CA TYR A 81 4.58 -2.82 -1.62
C TYR A 81 5.81 -2.99 -0.70
N ASP A 82 7.01 -2.95 -1.28
CA ASP A 82 8.28 -3.22 -0.60
C ASP A 82 9.05 -1.96 -0.18
N ALA A 83 8.41 -0.80 -0.23
CA ALA A 83 9.06 0.48 0.07
C ALA A 83 9.62 0.49 1.49
N LYS A 84 10.84 0.96 1.62
CA LYS A 84 11.60 1.05 2.88
C LYS A 84 12.38 2.35 2.92
N PRO A 85 12.56 2.97 4.12
CA PRO A 85 13.44 4.10 4.29
C PRO A 85 14.88 3.79 3.87
N PRO A 86 15.68 4.80 3.51
CA PRO A 86 17.10 4.63 3.27
C PRO A 86 17.80 3.94 4.44
N ARG A 87 18.91 3.26 4.14
CA ARG A 87 19.80 2.73 5.17
C ARG A 87 20.71 3.84 5.67
N ASP A 88 20.93 3.84 6.98
CA ASP A 88 22.05 4.58 7.56
C ASP A 88 23.36 3.81 7.37
N TYR A 89 24.45 4.56 7.26
CA TYR A 89 25.78 3.99 7.12
C TYR A 89 26.69 4.54 8.21
N LEU A 90 27.24 3.64 9.03
CA LEU A 90 28.32 3.98 9.95
C LEU A 90 29.60 4.21 9.14
N LEU A 91 30.31 5.31 9.43
CA LEU A 91 31.50 5.73 8.69
C LEU A 91 31.29 5.93 7.18
N GLY A 92 30.03 6.09 6.74
CA GLY A 92 29.68 6.34 5.33
C GLY A 92 29.65 5.10 4.43
N PHE A 93 30.04 3.91 4.91
CA PHE A 93 30.06 2.69 4.08
C PHE A 93 29.61 1.41 4.77
N ILE A 94 29.52 1.36 6.09
CA ILE A 94 29.02 0.17 6.81
C ILE A 94 27.50 0.32 7.03
N PRO A 95 26.64 -0.57 6.46
CA PRO A 95 25.21 -0.51 6.70
C PRO A 95 24.90 -0.70 8.20
N TRP A 96 24.33 0.33 8.86
CA TRP A 96 24.09 0.31 10.30
C TRP A 96 22.63 0.09 10.68
N GLY A 97 21.72 0.18 9.76
CA GLY A 97 20.29 0.04 10.01
C GLY A 97 19.46 0.91 9.08
N ARG A 98 18.27 1.25 9.52
CA ARG A 98 17.37 2.18 8.80
C ARG A 98 16.97 3.32 9.73
N VAL A 99 16.78 4.49 9.18
CA VAL A 99 16.35 5.70 9.91
C VAL A 99 14.97 5.55 10.57
N SER A 100 14.19 4.56 10.13
CA SER A 100 12.82 4.32 10.61
C SER A 100 12.41 2.87 10.33
N SER A 101 11.43 2.36 11.11
CA SER A 101 10.76 1.07 10.89
C SER A 101 9.64 1.13 9.83
N ALA A 102 9.46 2.27 9.16
CA ALA A 102 8.45 2.44 8.12
C ALA A 102 8.60 1.38 7.01
N TYR A 103 7.47 0.81 6.56
CA TYR A 103 7.47 -0.26 5.55
C TYR A 103 6.18 -0.30 4.74
N GLY A 104 6.31 -0.80 3.52
CA GLY A 104 5.19 -1.15 2.65
C GLY A 104 4.49 0.04 2.02
N TYR A 105 3.29 -0.17 1.55
CA TYR A 105 2.49 0.83 0.83
C TYR A 105 2.29 2.13 1.60
N ALA A 106 1.91 2.03 2.87
CA ALA A 106 1.59 3.17 3.72
C ALA A 106 2.80 3.75 4.44
N GLN A 107 3.98 3.13 4.40
CA GLN A 107 5.14 3.52 5.20
C GLN A 107 4.80 3.65 6.70
N ALA A 108 3.87 2.80 7.18
CA ALA A 108 3.51 2.75 8.58
C ALA A 108 4.70 2.29 9.43
N LYS A 109 4.94 2.96 10.57
CA LYS A 109 5.91 2.54 11.58
C LYS A 109 5.34 1.38 12.39
N ASP A 110 6.24 0.55 13.00
CA ASP A 110 5.85 -0.62 13.78
C ASP A 110 4.82 -0.26 14.85
N GLU A 111 5.08 0.74 15.68
CA GLU A 111 4.17 1.16 16.75
C GLU A 111 2.76 1.51 16.27
N THR A 112 2.66 2.24 15.14
CA THR A 112 1.37 2.66 14.59
C THR A 112 0.63 1.49 13.93
N TRP A 113 1.38 0.56 13.32
CA TRP A 113 0.82 -0.64 12.75
C TRP A 113 0.31 -1.61 13.81
N ASP A 114 1.08 -1.81 14.88
CA ASP A 114 0.70 -2.65 16.02
C ASP A 114 -0.56 -2.12 16.73
N ASP A 115 -0.67 -0.79 16.87
CA ASP A 115 -1.88 -0.13 17.33
C ASP A 115 -3.10 -0.45 16.46
N TYR A 116 -2.95 -0.38 15.13
CA TYR A 116 -4.01 -0.73 14.20
C TYR A 116 -4.40 -2.21 14.31
N VAL A 117 -3.43 -3.10 14.25
CA VAL A 117 -3.64 -4.55 14.33
C VAL A 117 -4.38 -4.93 15.60
N SER A 118 -3.94 -4.42 16.76
CA SER A 118 -4.52 -4.74 18.06
C SER A 118 -5.94 -4.18 18.22
N GLN A 119 -6.18 -2.94 17.77
CA GLN A 119 -7.49 -2.27 17.91
C GLN A 119 -8.56 -2.82 16.95
N ASN A 120 -8.16 -3.46 15.86
CA ASN A 120 -9.07 -3.97 14.84
C ASN A 120 -9.06 -5.50 14.72
N ASN A 121 -8.35 -6.22 15.60
CA ASN A 121 -8.19 -7.68 15.56
C ASN A 121 -7.65 -8.20 14.21
N ARG A 122 -6.72 -7.47 13.58
CA ARG A 122 -6.15 -7.77 12.26
C ARG A 122 -4.79 -8.46 12.35
N TRP A 123 -4.68 -9.50 13.18
CA TRP A 123 -3.42 -10.17 13.53
C TRP A 123 -2.62 -10.75 12.36
N PHE A 124 -3.27 -10.99 11.22
CA PHE A 124 -2.63 -11.53 10.01
C PHE A 124 -2.40 -10.45 8.93
N ALA A 125 -2.69 -9.18 9.24
CA ALA A 125 -2.51 -8.09 8.30
C ALA A 125 -1.02 -7.85 7.99
N SER A 126 -0.73 -7.49 6.75
CA SER A 126 0.63 -7.18 6.28
C SER A 126 0.72 -5.78 5.64
N ARG A 127 1.81 -5.06 5.92
CA ARG A 127 2.05 -3.71 5.38
C ARG A 127 2.36 -3.68 3.88
N ASP A 128 2.69 -4.83 3.30
CA ASP A 128 2.95 -5.06 1.87
C ASP A 128 1.76 -5.68 1.12
N ASP A 129 0.67 -5.94 1.80
CA ASP A 129 -0.64 -6.23 1.23
C ASP A 129 -1.41 -4.92 1.02
N PHE A 130 -2.04 -4.76 -0.16
CA PHE A 130 -2.70 -3.49 -0.48
C PHE A 130 -4.00 -3.29 0.28
N ASP A 131 -4.81 -4.33 0.44
CA ASP A 131 -6.10 -4.26 1.14
C ASP A 131 -5.88 -3.92 2.61
N ASP A 132 -4.89 -4.55 3.23
CA ASP A 132 -4.49 -4.29 4.61
C ASP A 132 -3.94 -2.86 4.79
N ALA A 133 -3.13 -2.39 3.85
CA ALA A 133 -2.61 -1.02 3.86
C ALA A 133 -3.70 0.03 3.64
N MET A 134 -4.69 -0.27 2.80
CA MET A 134 -5.86 0.58 2.58
C MET A 134 -6.77 0.62 3.81
N ASP A 135 -7.07 -0.52 4.44
CA ASP A 135 -7.87 -0.57 5.67
C ASP A 135 -7.16 0.16 6.83
N PHE A 136 -5.84 0.00 6.94
CA PHE A 136 -5.00 0.77 7.86
C PHE A 136 -5.14 2.28 7.61
N MET A 137 -5.05 2.74 6.36
CA MET A 137 -5.21 4.15 6.02
C MET A 137 -6.61 4.66 6.35
N GLY A 138 -7.64 3.86 6.11
CA GLY A 138 -9.01 4.16 6.50
C GLY A 138 -9.14 4.38 8.01
N TRP A 139 -8.62 3.44 8.80
CA TRP A 139 -8.57 3.55 10.25
C TRP A 139 -7.80 4.79 10.73
N TYR A 140 -6.63 5.06 10.16
CA TYR A 140 -5.81 6.20 10.56
C TYR A 140 -6.50 7.54 10.29
N ILE A 141 -7.11 7.70 9.11
CA ILE A 141 -7.84 8.90 8.71
C ILE A 141 -9.08 9.11 9.61
N ASP A 142 -9.83 8.05 9.91
CA ASP A 142 -10.98 8.11 10.82
C ASP A 142 -10.55 8.51 12.23
N LYS A 143 -9.48 7.89 12.74
CA LYS A 143 -8.91 8.20 14.05
C LYS A 143 -8.36 9.63 14.10
N THR A 144 -7.74 10.11 13.02
CA THR A 144 -7.28 11.50 12.90
C THR A 144 -8.46 12.48 13.03
N GLN A 145 -9.57 12.24 12.35
CA GLN A 145 -10.75 13.08 12.50
C GLN A 145 -11.26 13.10 13.95
N LYS A 146 -11.36 11.93 14.57
CA LYS A 146 -11.83 11.81 15.97
C LYS A 146 -10.92 12.53 16.97
N LEU A 147 -9.62 12.49 16.78
CA LEU A 147 -8.62 13.03 17.71
C LEU A 147 -8.27 14.50 17.49
N THR A 148 -8.42 15.00 16.27
CA THR A 148 -7.92 16.33 15.86
C THR A 148 -8.98 17.23 15.25
N GLY A 149 -10.14 16.70 14.87
CA GLY A 149 -11.19 17.42 14.15
C GLY A 149 -10.94 17.61 12.64
N VAL A 150 -9.81 17.11 12.10
CA VAL A 150 -9.50 17.21 10.67
C VAL A 150 -10.50 16.40 9.85
N SER A 151 -11.12 17.02 8.86
CA SER A 151 -12.06 16.34 7.97
C SER A 151 -11.39 15.19 7.21
N LYS A 152 -12.10 14.09 7.00
CA LYS A 152 -11.66 12.97 6.15
C LYS A 152 -11.44 13.40 4.68
N TRP A 153 -12.02 14.52 4.27
CA TRP A 153 -11.87 15.11 2.93
C TRP A 153 -10.67 16.05 2.80
N ASP A 154 -10.08 16.46 3.91
CA ASP A 154 -8.92 17.36 3.96
C ASP A 154 -7.62 16.55 3.89
N ALA A 155 -7.21 16.21 2.68
CA ALA A 155 -5.98 15.44 2.46
C ALA A 155 -4.72 16.17 2.96
N TYR A 156 -4.74 17.51 2.96
CA TYR A 156 -3.64 18.33 3.49
C TYR A 156 -3.49 18.12 5.01
N GLY A 157 -4.57 18.31 5.76
CA GLY A 157 -4.55 18.14 7.22
C GLY A 157 -4.32 16.68 7.62
N GLN A 158 -4.92 15.73 6.90
CA GLN A 158 -4.71 14.30 7.12
C GLN A 158 -3.24 13.91 6.93
N TYR A 159 -2.59 14.42 5.88
CA TYR A 159 -1.17 14.14 5.62
C TYR A 159 -0.26 14.77 6.69
N LEU A 160 -0.54 15.99 7.12
CA LEU A 160 0.22 16.61 8.22
C LEU A 160 0.11 15.80 9.52
N ALA A 161 -1.08 15.31 9.83
CA ALA A 161 -1.30 14.46 11.00
C ALA A 161 -0.63 13.08 10.84
N TYR A 162 -0.61 12.54 9.62
CA TYR A 162 0.07 11.28 9.33
C TYR A 162 1.59 11.38 9.59
N HIS A 163 2.20 12.45 9.09
CA HIS A 163 3.64 12.65 9.22
C HIS A 163 4.08 13.02 10.64
N GLU A 164 3.35 13.91 11.31
CA GLU A 164 3.72 14.43 12.64
C GLU A 164 3.23 13.54 13.80
N GLY A 165 2.32 12.62 13.52
CA GLY A 165 1.49 11.98 14.53
C GLY A 165 0.45 12.95 15.12
N TRP A 166 -0.58 12.41 15.78
CA TRP A 166 -1.70 13.22 16.30
C TRP A 166 -1.27 14.25 17.32
N SER A 167 -0.29 13.93 18.17
CA SER A 167 0.24 14.87 19.17
C SER A 167 1.02 16.01 18.53
N GLY A 168 1.87 15.70 17.55
CA GLY A 168 2.63 16.70 16.79
C GLY A 168 1.72 17.60 15.97
N TYR A 169 0.68 17.04 15.35
CA TYR A 169 -0.32 17.82 14.64
C TYR A 169 -1.03 18.84 15.57
N ARG A 170 -1.53 18.40 16.72
CA ARG A 170 -2.16 19.28 17.71
C ARG A 170 -1.21 20.37 18.23
N ALA A 171 0.06 20.02 18.42
CA ALA A 171 1.11 20.96 18.80
C ALA A 171 1.55 21.87 17.63
N ARG A 172 1.03 21.67 16.41
CA ARG A 172 1.38 22.41 15.20
C ARG A 172 2.89 22.37 14.89
N SER A 173 3.58 21.25 15.20
CA SER A 173 5.02 21.09 14.99
C SER A 173 5.42 21.27 13.51
N TYR A 174 4.50 20.96 12.59
CA TYR A 174 4.65 21.16 11.14
C TYR A 174 4.87 22.62 10.73
N ASN A 175 4.46 23.62 11.56
CA ASN A 175 4.67 25.04 11.22
C ASN A 175 6.16 25.40 11.05
N ARG A 176 7.05 24.63 11.68
CA ARG A 176 8.50 24.80 11.57
C ARG A 176 9.13 24.00 10.43
N LYS A 177 8.31 23.31 9.65
CA LYS A 177 8.73 22.39 8.57
C LYS A 177 8.14 22.85 7.24
N ALA A 178 8.65 23.94 6.66
CA ALA A 178 8.14 24.49 5.40
C ALA A 178 8.09 23.45 4.27
N TRP A 179 9.09 22.52 4.24
CA TRP A 179 9.10 21.42 3.30
C TRP A 179 7.89 20.51 3.45
N LEU A 180 7.50 20.14 4.70
CA LEU A 180 6.34 19.28 4.97
C LEU A 180 5.03 19.95 4.54
N ILE A 181 4.89 21.24 4.81
CA ILE A 181 3.75 22.04 4.32
C ILE A 181 3.69 21.98 2.78
N GLY A 182 4.84 22.08 2.11
CA GLY A 182 4.92 21.95 0.64
C GLY A 182 4.48 20.58 0.15
N VAL A 183 4.88 19.49 0.84
CA VAL A 183 4.46 18.12 0.51
C VAL A 183 2.96 17.94 0.75
N ALA A 184 2.43 18.39 1.89
CA ALA A 184 1.00 18.28 2.19
C ALA A 184 0.11 18.99 1.16
N ARG A 185 0.55 20.14 0.62
CA ARG A 185 -0.13 20.82 -0.50
C ARG A 185 -0.14 19.97 -1.78
N LYS A 186 0.96 19.25 -2.07
CA LYS A 186 1.02 18.34 -3.23
C LYS A 186 0.07 17.16 -3.06
N VAL A 187 -0.04 16.61 -1.83
CA VAL A 187 -0.99 15.54 -1.49
C VAL A 187 -2.42 16.03 -1.69
N GLN A 188 -2.77 17.23 -1.21
CA GLN A 188 -4.10 17.81 -1.44
C GLN A 188 -4.39 17.98 -2.93
N ALA A 189 -3.46 18.57 -3.69
CA ALA A 189 -3.64 18.77 -5.14
C ALA A 189 -3.82 17.44 -5.89
N ARG A 190 -3.14 16.36 -5.44
CA ARG A 190 -3.33 15.01 -5.97
C ARG A 190 -4.71 14.45 -5.62
N ALA A 191 -5.13 14.57 -4.37
CA ALA A 191 -6.45 14.13 -3.93
C ALA A 191 -7.58 14.84 -4.72
N ASP A 192 -7.44 16.14 -4.97
CA ASP A 192 -8.40 16.90 -5.78
C ASP A 192 -8.45 16.42 -7.23
N ARG A 193 -7.30 16.11 -7.84
CA ARG A 193 -7.22 15.51 -9.18
C ARG A 193 -7.88 14.14 -9.21
N PHE A 194 -7.54 13.26 -8.27
CA PHE A 194 -8.11 11.94 -8.14
C PHE A 194 -9.63 11.97 -7.95
N ARG A 195 -10.13 12.93 -7.17
CA ARG A 195 -11.57 13.14 -7.00
C ARG A 195 -12.26 13.48 -8.31
N GLN A 196 -11.68 14.39 -9.11
CA GLN A 196 -12.23 14.77 -10.42
C GLN A 196 -12.23 13.59 -11.40
N GLN A 197 -11.12 12.86 -11.47
CA GLN A 197 -11.00 11.65 -12.31
C GLN A 197 -12.04 10.60 -11.91
N TYR A 198 -12.10 10.27 -10.61
CA TYR A 198 -13.04 9.27 -10.10
C TYR A 198 -14.52 9.63 -10.40
N ALA A 199 -14.88 10.90 -10.28
CA ALA A 199 -16.23 11.34 -10.65
C ALA A 199 -16.57 11.08 -12.14
N GLY A 200 -15.57 11.04 -13.01
CA GLY A 200 -15.75 10.77 -14.43
C GLY A 200 -15.81 9.29 -14.81
N CYS A 201 -15.32 8.38 -13.97
CA CYS A 201 -15.28 6.95 -14.27
C CYS A 201 -16.05 6.05 -13.29
N LYS A 202 -16.60 6.63 -12.22
CA LYS A 202 -17.26 5.86 -11.15
C LYS A 202 -18.40 4.96 -11.69
N ASP A 203 -19.27 5.49 -12.54
CA ASP A 203 -20.43 4.75 -13.06
C ASP A 203 -19.99 3.58 -13.95
N GLU A 204 -18.91 3.76 -14.73
CA GLU A 204 -18.26 2.70 -15.51
C GLU A 204 -17.72 1.60 -14.59
N LEU A 205 -16.95 2.00 -13.55
CA LEU A 205 -16.34 1.09 -12.58
C LEU A 205 -17.40 0.29 -11.81
N ASP A 206 -18.46 0.95 -11.36
CA ASP A 206 -19.57 0.31 -10.63
C ASP A 206 -20.37 -0.68 -11.51
N SER A 207 -20.39 -0.49 -12.84
CA SER A 207 -21.10 -1.39 -13.76
C SER A 207 -20.38 -2.72 -13.97
N GLY A 208 -19.10 -2.84 -13.62
CA GLY A 208 -18.28 -4.02 -13.89
C GLY A 208 -18.04 -4.28 -15.38
N ILE A 209 -18.45 -3.39 -16.27
CA ILE A 209 -18.25 -3.49 -17.71
C ILE A 209 -16.92 -2.79 -18.05
N TRP A 210 -15.85 -3.57 -18.06
CA TRP A 210 -14.52 -3.09 -18.46
C TRP A 210 -14.42 -3.10 -20.00
N PRO A 211 -14.16 -1.99 -20.66
CA PRO A 211 -13.77 -2.02 -22.06
C PRO A 211 -12.35 -2.62 -22.14
N PHE A 212 -12.23 -3.80 -22.70
CA PHE A 212 -10.97 -4.47 -23.03
C PHE A 212 -10.23 -3.73 -24.14
#